data_e0f41861d09196ab090a1a236c8b9c51
#
_entry.id   e0f41861d09196ab090a1a236c8b9c51
#
_cell.length_a   1.000
_cell.length_b   1.000
_cell.length_c   1.000
_cell.angle_alpha   90.00
_cell.angle_beta   90.00
_cell.angle_gamma   90.00
#
_symmetry.space_group_name_H-M   'P 1'
#
loop_
_entity.id
_entity.type
_entity.pdbx_description
1 polymer ?
#
loop_
_entity_poly.entity_id
_entity_poly.type
_entity_poly.pdbx_seq_one_letter_code
_entity_poly.pdbx_strand_id
1 'polypeptide(L)'
;MWQPGMAIVDFTNPEAKKWYQKKLEALVDMGVDCFKTDFGERIPTDCVYYDKKNPEKMHNYYTYLYNEAVFEVLEKKKGKDEAVLFARSATAGGQKFPVHWGGDCWSDYESMEESLRGGLSLQLSGFGFWSHDIGGFENTSTADVYKRWCAFGLLSSHSRLHGSTSYRVPWAYDDEAVD
;
A
#
# COMPACT_ATOMS: atom_id res chain seq x y z
N MET A 1 19.40 -7.61 -0.65
CA MET A 1 18.50 -6.90 -1.60
C MET A 1 17.38 -7.84 -2.00
N TRP A 2 16.18 -7.32 -2.14
CA TRP A 2 14.96 -8.03 -2.51
C TRP A 2 15.04 -8.73 -3.86
N GLN A 3 15.58 -8.02 -4.88
CA GLN A 3 15.81 -8.55 -6.21
C GLN A 3 17.16 -8.03 -6.72
N PRO A 4 17.86 -8.80 -7.54
CA PRO A 4 19.11 -8.35 -8.17
C PRO A 4 18.88 -7.06 -8.97
N GLY A 5 19.77 -6.10 -8.83
CA GLY A 5 19.72 -4.82 -9.55
C GLY A 5 18.80 -3.75 -8.94
N MET A 6 18.10 -4.03 -7.83
CA MET A 6 17.35 -3.01 -7.12
C MET A 6 18.25 -2.08 -6.32
N ALA A 7 17.83 -0.81 -6.24
CA ALA A 7 18.39 0.18 -5.34
C ALA A 7 17.27 0.74 -4.46
N ILE A 8 17.59 1.04 -3.21
CA ILE A 8 16.68 1.68 -2.25
C ILE A 8 17.05 3.14 -2.19
N VAL A 9 16.08 4.02 -2.43
CA VAL A 9 16.30 5.46 -2.34
C VAL A 9 16.51 5.86 -0.89
N ASP A 10 17.59 6.56 -0.60
CA ASP A 10 17.84 7.06 0.75
C ASP A 10 17.09 8.39 0.97
N PHE A 11 15.92 8.31 1.58
CA PHE A 11 15.10 9.48 1.90
C PHE A 11 15.64 10.32 3.07
N THR A 12 16.71 9.88 3.74
CA THR A 12 17.44 10.74 4.70
C THR A 12 18.39 11.69 3.99
N ASN A 13 18.69 11.45 2.70
CA ASN A 13 19.43 12.36 1.85
C ASN A 13 18.48 13.36 1.18
N PRO A 14 18.56 14.66 1.51
CA PRO A 14 17.66 15.68 0.97
C PRO A 14 17.69 15.78 -0.55
N GLU A 15 18.85 15.58 -1.17
CA GLU A 15 18.97 15.63 -2.64
C GLU A 15 18.31 14.42 -3.30
N ALA A 16 18.42 13.23 -2.71
CA ALA A 16 17.75 12.04 -3.20
C ALA A 16 16.23 12.17 -3.04
N LYS A 17 15.73 12.65 -1.88
CA LYS A 17 14.32 12.94 -1.65
C LYS A 17 13.79 13.92 -2.70
N LYS A 18 14.48 15.04 -2.91
CA LYS A 18 14.10 16.05 -3.89
C LYS A 18 14.13 15.55 -5.33
N TRP A 19 15.13 14.74 -5.68
CA TRP A 19 15.20 14.10 -7.00
C TRP A 19 13.97 13.20 -7.24
N TYR A 20 13.61 12.37 -6.27
CA TYR A 20 12.45 11.49 -6.34
C TYR A 20 11.14 12.28 -6.44
N GLN A 21 10.98 13.30 -5.60
CA GLN A 21 9.81 14.18 -5.61
C GLN A 21 9.62 14.88 -6.96
N LYS A 22 10.69 15.37 -7.60
CA LYS A 22 10.59 15.97 -8.93
C LYS A 22 10.04 15.02 -10.01
N LYS A 23 10.31 13.70 -9.91
CA LYS A 23 9.74 12.71 -10.83
C LYS A 23 8.23 12.58 -10.62
N LEU A 24 7.79 12.57 -9.38
CA LEU A 24 6.37 12.53 -9.04
C LEU A 24 5.64 13.83 -9.43
N GLU A 25 6.25 14.98 -9.19
CA GLU A 25 5.70 16.27 -9.62
C GLU A 25 5.41 16.30 -11.11
N ALA A 26 6.34 15.78 -11.93
CA ALA A 26 6.13 15.69 -13.38
C ALA A 26 4.93 14.81 -13.76
N LEU A 27 4.69 13.71 -13.04
CA LEU A 27 3.53 12.86 -13.26
C LEU A 27 2.22 13.56 -12.88
N VAL A 28 2.22 14.30 -11.78
CA VAL A 28 1.04 15.12 -11.39
C VAL A 28 0.77 16.21 -12.43
N ASP A 29 1.81 16.84 -12.97
CA ASP A 29 1.68 17.85 -14.03
C ASP A 29 1.15 17.25 -15.36
N MET A 30 1.32 15.95 -15.57
CA MET A 30 0.75 15.19 -16.68
C MET A 30 -0.71 14.77 -16.46
N GLY A 31 -1.29 15.01 -15.27
CA GLY A 31 -2.67 14.69 -14.94
C GLY A 31 -2.88 13.53 -13.95
N VAL A 32 -1.83 13.02 -13.32
CA VAL A 32 -1.97 12.05 -12.22
C VAL A 32 -2.55 12.74 -10.99
N ASP A 33 -3.58 12.15 -10.38
CA ASP A 33 -4.27 12.75 -9.22
C ASP A 33 -3.78 12.23 -7.88
N CYS A 34 -3.39 10.95 -7.79
CA CYS A 34 -2.90 10.34 -6.56
C CYS A 34 -1.86 9.26 -6.88
N PHE A 35 -1.17 8.78 -5.85
CA PHE A 35 -0.18 7.72 -5.97
C PHE A 35 -0.47 6.54 -5.07
N LYS A 36 -0.15 5.35 -5.57
CA LYS A 36 0.00 4.13 -4.79
C LYS A 36 1.48 3.95 -4.47
N THR A 37 1.86 4.01 -3.19
CA THR A 37 3.19 3.65 -2.72
C THR A 37 3.22 2.17 -2.41
N ASP A 38 3.78 1.41 -3.34
CA ASP A 38 3.96 -0.03 -3.17
C ASP A 38 5.26 -0.33 -2.42
N PHE A 39 5.31 -1.47 -1.73
CA PHE A 39 6.45 -1.86 -0.91
C PHE A 39 6.78 -0.85 0.21
N GLY A 40 8.06 -0.67 0.53
CA GLY A 40 8.54 0.21 1.60
C GLY A 40 8.81 -0.53 2.92
N GLU A 41 8.44 -1.80 3.00
CA GLU A 41 8.83 -2.73 4.05
C GLU A 41 10.06 -3.55 3.65
N ARG A 42 10.55 -4.41 4.56
CA ARG A 42 11.69 -5.31 4.36
C ARG A 42 13.01 -4.59 4.05
N ILE A 43 13.18 -3.40 4.58
CA ILE A 43 14.41 -2.65 4.42
C ILE A 43 15.55 -3.37 5.18
N PRO A 44 16.69 -3.65 4.54
CA PRO A 44 17.81 -4.31 5.22
C PRO A 44 18.31 -3.52 6.41
N THR A 45 18.71 -4.24 7.46
CA THR A 45 19.21 -3.65 8.72
C THR A 45 20.72 -3.36 8.70
N ASP A 46 21.36 -3.52 7.55
CA ASP A 46 22.76 -3.23 7.29
C ASP A 46 22.98 -2.08 6.30
N CYS A 47 21.92 -1.32 5.99
CA CYS A 47 22.00 -0.15 5.13
C CYS A 47 22.82 0.99 5.74
N VAL A 48 23.52 1.73 4.90
CA VAL A 48 24.21 2.97 5.28
C VAL A 48 23.39 4.15 4.83
N TYR A 49 22.96 5.00 5.78
CA TYR A 49 22.15 6.18 5.52
C TYR A 49 22.99 7.45 5.50
N TYR A 50 22.56 8.44 4.72
CA TYR A 50 23.21 9.74 4.61
C TYR A 50 23.31 10.45 5.98
N ASP A 51 22.28 10.40 6.78
CA ASP A 51 22.21 11.01 8.11
C ASP A 51 22.85 10.15 9.21
N LYS A 52 23.45 9.01 8.86
CA LYS A 52 24.14 8.06 9.73
C LYS A 52 23.26 7.47 10.86
N LYS A 53 21.94 7.48 10.68
CA LYS A 53 21.02 6.82 11.62
C LYS A 53 21.26 5.32 11.69
N ASN A 54 20.95 4.76 12.85
CA ASN A 54 21.05 3.32 13.08
C ASN A 54 20.11 2.56 12.12
N PRO A 55 20.64 1.63 11.28
CA PRO A 55 19.86 0.96 10.27
C PRO A 55 18.77 0.03 10.84
N GLU A 56 18.95 -0.55 12.03
CA GLU A 56 17.92 -1.35 12.69
C GLU A 56 16.68 -0.50 13.04
N LYS A 57 16.89 0.73 13.52
CA LYS A 57 15.80 1.68 13.79
C LYS A 57 15.15 2.18 12.49
N MET A 58 15.91 2.25 11.42
CA MET A 58 15.42 2.68 10.11
C MET A 58 14.59 1.60 9.42
N HIS A 59 14.68 0.32 9.80
CA HIS A 59 13.96 -0.77 9.18
C HIS A 59 12.45 -0.49 9.04
N ASN A 60 11.80 -0.05 10.11
CA ASN A 60 10.40 0.34 10.07
C ASN A 60 10.18 1.83 9.76
N TYR A 61 11.10 2.70 10.18
CA TYR A 61 10.94 4.14 9.97
C TYR A 61 11.08 4.55 8.50
N TYR A 62 11.75 3.76 7.69
CA TYR A 62 11.87 4.01 6.25
C TYR A 62 10.51 4.14 5.56
N THR A 63 9.54 3.32 5.92
CA THR A 63 8.20 3.39 5.33
C THR A 63 7.53 4.75 5.56
N TYR A 64 7.75 5.33 6.76
CA TYR A 64 7.27 6.67 7.04
C TYR A 64 7.91 7.70 6.12
N LEU A 65 9.23 7.68 5.98
CA LEU A 65 9.96 8.62 5.12
C LEU A 65 9.58 8.49 3.64
N TYR A 66 9.37 7.26 3.18
CA TYR A 66 8.93 6.99 1.82
C TYR A 66 7.53 7.56 1.55
N ASN A 67 6.57 7.22 2.39
CA ASN A 67 5.20 7.71 2.25
C ASN A 67 5.13 9.25 2.43
N GLU A 68 5.89 9.82 3.37
CA GLU A 68 5.98 11.26 3.55
C GLU A 68 6.51 11.97 2.31
N ALA A 69 7.58 11.45 1.70
CA ALA A 69 8.17 12.04 0.50
C ALA A 69 7.16 12.15 -0.66
N VAL A 70 6.28 11.15 -0.81
CA VAL A 70 5.23 11.14 -1.83
C VAL A 70 4.06 12.03 -1.43
N PHE A 71 3.63 11.95 -0.18
CA PHE A 71 2.48 12.72 0.32
C PHE A 71 2.72 14.23 0.28
N GLU A 72 3.93 14.69 0.61
CA GLU A 72 4.33 16.10 0.48
C GLU A 72 4.16 16.64 -0.96
N VAL A 73 4.42 15.82 -1.99
CA VAL A 73 4.20 16.20 -3.39
C VAL A 73 2.72 16.40 -3.66
N LEU A 74 1.89 15.48 -3.16
CA LEU A 74 0.43 15.56 -3.31
C LEU A 74 -0.14 16.77 -2.59
N GLU A 75 0.24 17.02 -1.33
CA GLU A 75 -0.18 18.23 -0.60
C GLU A 75 0.22 19.52 -1.31
N LYS A 76 1.44 19.56 -1.84
CA LYS A 76 1.95 20.75 -2.57
C LYS A 76 1.19 21.00 -3.88
N LYS A 77 0.84 19.94 -4.61
CA LYS A 77 0.26 20.05 -5.97
C LYS A 77 -1.27 20.07 -5.99
N LYS A 78 -1.92 19.36 -5.06
CA LYS A 78 -3.38 19.24 -5.02
C LYS A 78 -4.01 20.05 -3.89
N GLY A 79 -3.25 20.35 -2.84
CA GLY A 79 -3.75 20.97 -1.61
C GLY A 79 -3.86 19.96 -0.46
N LYS A 80 -3.81 20.46 0.75
CA LYS A 80 -3.74 19.65 1.97
C LYS A 80 -4.94 18.71 2.13
N ASP A 81 -6.13 19.18 1.79
CA ASP A 81 -7.39 18.43 1.99
C ASP A 81 -7.73 17.52 0.79
N GLU A 82 -6.99 17.63 -0.31
CA GLU A 82 -7.16 16.85 -1.54
C GLU A 82 -6.05 15.81 -1.75
N ALA A 83 -5.05 15.77 -0.88
CA ALA A 83 -3.94 14.84 -0.99
C ALA A 83 -4.36 13.42 -0.57
N VAL A 84 -4.30 12.48 -1.50
CA VAL A 84 -4.61 11.07 -1.25
C VAL A 84 -3.41 10.20 -1.59
N LEU A 85 -2.93 9.44 -0.61
CA LEU A 85 -1.91 8.42 -0.78
C LEU A 85 -2.49 7.06 -0.45
N PHE A 86 -2.27 6.08 -1.32
CA PHE A 86 -2.63 4.69 -1.12
C PHE A 86 -1.37 3.88 -0.82
N ALA A 87 -1.09 3.64 0.45
CA ALA A 87 0.16 3.07 0.93
C ALA A 87 0.05 1.59 1.30
N ARG A 88 1.09 0.81 0.97
CA ARG A 88 1.20 -0.59 1.41
C ARG A 88 1.79 -0.70 2.80
N SER A 89 2.97 -0.18 3.01
CA SER A 89 3.66 -0.27 4.28
C SER A 89 3.20 0.81 5.27
N ALA A 90 3.18 0.46 6.54
CA ALA A 90 2.74 1.33 7.62
C ALA A 90 3.65 1.20 8.85
N THR A 91 3.76 2.30 9.59
CA THR A 91 4.39 2.35 10.90
C THR A 91 3.77 3.47 11.72
N ALA A 92 4.16 3.60 12.99
CA ALA A 92 3.72 4.70 13.85
C ALA A 92 3.99 6.06 13.18
N GLY A 93 2.98 6.94 13.14
CA GLY A 93 3.01 8.21 12.43
C GLY A 93 2.47 8.16 11.00
N GLY A 94 2.30 6.96 10.41
CA GLY A 94 1.71 6.75 9.09
C GLY A 94 0.21 6.97 9.01
N GLN A 95 -0.47 7.15 10.14
CA GLN A 95 -1.92 7.40 10.22
C GLN A 95 -2.37 8.65 9.44
N LYS A 96 -1.47 9.58 9.23
CA LYS A 96 -1.74 10.80 8.44
C LYS A 96 -1.80 10.56 6.93
N PHE A 97 -1.34 9.41 6.44
CA PHE A 97 -1.45 9.02 5.05
C PHE A 97 -2.76 8.26 4.87
N PRO A 98 -3.70 8.76 4.04
CA PRO A 98 -5.11 8.41 4.22
C PRO A 98 -5.45 6.94 4.07
N VAL A 99 -4.96 6.25 3.04
CA VAL A 99 -5.44 4.91 2.68
C VAL A 99 -4.32 3.89 2.72
N HIS A 100 -4.59 2.73 3.31
CA HIS A 100 -3.67 1.58 3.33
C HIS A 100 -4.37 0.32 2.83
N TRP A 101 -3.58 -0.68 2.37
CA TRP A 101 -4.11 -1.99 2.02
C TRP A 101 -3.21 -3.13 2.51
N GLY A 102 -3.75 -4.35 2.48
CA GLY A 102 -3.13 -5.53 3.06
C GLY A 102 -1.96 -6.15 2.27
N GLY A 103 -1.60 -5.60 1.10
CA GLY A 103 -0.54 -6.15 0.27
C GLY A 103 -0.98 -7.38 -0.54
N ASP A 104 -0.01 -8.16 -0.99
CA ASP A 104 -0.17 -9.29 -1.92
C ASP A 104 -0.47 -10.59 -1.15
N CYS A 105 -1.69 -10.76 -0.69
CA CYS A 105 -2.12 -11.95 0.04
C CYS A 105 -2.50 -13.10 -0.90
N TRP A 106 -2.51 -14.34 -0.39
CA TRP A 106 -3.00 -15.50 -1.13
C TRP A 106 -4.53 -15.48 -1.28
N SER A 107 -5.02 -16.20 -2.28
CA SER A 107 -6.44 -16.27 -2.63
C SER A 107 -7.13 -17.43 -1.89
N ASP A 108 -7.04 -17.43 -0.56
CA ASP A 108 -7.57 -18.45 0.33
C ASP A 108 -8.22 -17.87 1.60
N TYR A 109 -8.84 -18.71 2.40
CA TYR A 109 -9.51 -18.31 3.64
C TYR A 109 -8.55 -17.83 4.72
N GLU A 110 -7.37 -18.45 4.81
CA GLU A 110 -6.36 -18.07 5.81
C GLU A 110 -5.91 -16.63 5.59
N SER A 111 -5.55 -16.28 4.36
CA SER A 111 -5.16 -14.93 4.01
C SER A 111 -6.31 -13.91 4.12
N MET A 112 -7.54 -14.33 3.85
CA MET A 112 -8.72 -13.49 4.08
C MET A 112 -8.88 -13.15 5.56
N GLU A 113 -8.74 -14.16 6.44
CA GLU A 113 -8.81 -13.97 7.90
C GLU A 113 -7.69 -13.05 8.40
N GLU A 114 -6.46 -13.25 7.94
CA GLU A 114 -5.31 -12.43 8.31
C GLU A 114 -5.48 -10.97 7.82
N SER A 115 -5.99 -10.77 6.60
CA SER A 115 -6.28 -9.45 6.06
C SER A 115 -7.35 -8.73 6.90
N LEU A 116 -8.40 -9.42 7.30
CA LEU A 116 -9.44 -8.86 8.18
C LEU A 116 -8.87 -8.47 9.54
N ARG A 117 -8.13 -9.37 10.19
CA ARG A 117 -7.51 -9.11 11.50
C ARG A 117 -6.50 -7.96 11.42
N GLY A 118 -5.68 -7.94 10.37
CA GLY A 118 -4.72 -6.87 10.12
C GLY A 118 -5.40 -5.51 9.96
N GLY A 119 -6.45 -5.43 9.15
CA GLY A 119 -7.25 -4.23 8.95
C GLY A 119 -7.88 -3.72 10.24
N LEU A 120 -8.51 -4.60 11.03
CA LEU A 120 -9.10 -4.24 12.32
C LEU A 120 -8.03 -3.74 13.31
N SER A 121 -6.87 -4.38 13.34
CA SER A 121 -5.75 -3.95 14.19
C SER A 121 -5.22 -2.57 13.81
N LEU A 122 -5.09 -2.29 12.51
CA LEU A 122 -4.69 -0.97 12.01
C LEU A 122 -5.74 0.10 12.38
N GLN A 123 -7.03 -0.19 12.22
CA GLN A 123 -8.10 0.73 12.60
C GLN A 123 -8.05 1.10 14.08
N LEU A 124 -7.84 0.11 14.96
CA LEU A 124 -7.65 0.34 16.41
C LEU A 124 -6.40 1.18 16.71
N SER A 125 -5.44 1.20 15.79
CA SER A 125 -4.22 2.01 15.88
C SER A 125 -4.34 3.39 15.21
N GLY A 126 -5.55 3.76 14.75
CA GLY A 126 -5.84 5.08 14.20
C GLY A 126 -5.65 5.21 12.68
N PHE A 127 -5.53 4.11 11.94
CA PHE A 127 -5.55 4.11 10.48
C PHE A 127 -7.02 4.10 10.01
N GLY A 128 -7.51 5.23 9.55
CA GLY A 128 -8.94 5.45 9.30
C GLY A 128 -9.50 4.81 8.04
N PHE A 129 -8.64 4.49 7.05
CA PHE A 129 -9.06 3.96 5.76
C PHE A 129 -8.27 2.71 5.41
N TRP A 130 -9.00 1.65 5.05
CA TRP A 130 -8.43 0.34 4.79
C TRP A 130 -8.99 -0.27 3.51
N SER A 131 -8.11 -0.90 2.74
CA SER A 131 -8.43 -1.66 1.55
C SER A 131 -7.72 -3.02 1.57
N HIS A 132 -8.13 -3.89 0.69
CA HIS A 132 -7.49 -5.18 0.44
C HIS A 132 -7.91 -5.67 -0.95
N ASP A 133 -7.19 -6.66 -1.46
CA ASP A 133 -7.51 -7.24 -2.76
C ASP A 133 -8.60 -8.30 -2.58
N ILE A 134 -9.82 -7.97 -3.00
CA ILE A 134 -10.98 -8.86 -2.86
C ILE A 134 -10.75 -10.14 -3.67
N GLY A 135 -10.82 -11.28 -3.00
CA GLY A 135 -10.52 -12.58 -3.57
C GLY A 135 -9.05 -12.99 -3.48
N GLY A 136 -8.21 -12.17 -2.81
CA GLY A 136 -6.76 -12.35 -2.74
C GLY A 136 -6.02 -11.86 -3.98
N PHE A 137 -4.73 -11.58 -3.84
CA PHE A 137 -3.87 -11.10 -4.93
C PHE A 137 -3.19 -12.26 -5.68
N GLU A 138 -2.49 -13.11 -4.93
CA GLU A 138 -1.74 -14.23 -5.50
C GLU A 138 -2.65 -15.42 -5.85
N ASN A 139 -2.43 -16.03 -7.01
CA ASN A 139 -3.25 -17.10 -7.57
C ASN A 139 -4.71 -16.68 -7.89
N THR A 140 -5.57 -17.65 -8.06
CA THR A 140 -7.00 -17.48 -8.32
C THR A 140 -7.78 -18.13 -7.19
N SER A 141 -8.69 -17.39 -6.58
CA SER A 141 -9.57 -17.90 -5.54
C SER A 141 -10.62 -18.86 -6.12
N THR A 142 -11.16 -19.72 -5.26
CA THR A 142 -12.42 -20.41 -5.54
C THR A 142 -13.59 -19.41 -5.52
N ALA A 143 -14.71 -19.76 -6.15
CA ALA A 143 -15.92 -18.91 -6.11
C ALA A 143 -16.39 -18.64 -4.68
N ASP A 144 -16.31 -19.62 -3.80
CA ASP A 144 -16.70 -19.49 -2.40
C ASP A 144 -15.82 -18.48 -1.64
N VAL A 145 -14.51 -18.57 -1.76
CA VAL A 145 -13.57 -17.58 -1.18
C VAL A 145 -13.84 -16.18 -1.72
N TYR A 146 -14.05 -16.05 -3.04
CA TYR A 146 -14.34 -14.77 -3.67
C TYR A 146 -15.60 -14.12 -3.09
N LYS A 147 -16.73 -14.86 -3.03
CA LYS A 147 -17.99 -14.38 -2.49
C LYS A 147 -17.89 -13.97 -1.02
N ARG A 148 -17.20 -14.78 -0.20
CA ARG A 148 -16.95 -14.43 1.21
C ARG A 148 -16.09 -13.17 1.35
N TRP A 149 -15.08 -13.03 0.49
CA TRP A 149 -14.24 -11.85 0.50
C TRP A 149 -14.98 -10.59 0.02
N CYS A 150 -15.91 -10.73 -0.94
CA CYS A 150 -16.79 -9.63 -1.34
C CYS A 150 -17.64 -9.12 -0.16
N ALA A 151 -18.23 -10.00 0.62
CA ALA A 151 -19.02 -9.64 1.80
C ALA A 151 -18.20 -8.84 2.83
N PHE A 152 -16.94 -9.19 3.02
CA PHE A 152 -15.99 -8.44 3.83
C PHE A 152 -15.54 -7.15 3.15
N GLY A 153 -15.13 -7.25 1.89
CA GLY A 153 -14.51 -6.16 1.15
C GLY A 153 -15.43 -4.99 0.87
N LEU A 154 -16.69 -5.24 0.55
CA LEU A 154 -17.69 -4.20 0.28
C LEU A 154 -18.09 -3.41 1.55
N LEU A 155 -17.80 -3.94 2.74
CA LEU A 155 -17.98 -3.24 4.01
C LEU A 155 -16.73 -2.49 4.48
N SER A 156 -15.62 -2.60 3.75
CA SER A 156 -14.41 -1.84 4.01
C SER A 156 -14.53 -0.41 3.48
N SER A 157 -13.73 0.51 4.00
CA SER A 157 -13.77 1.92 3.57
C SER A 157 -13.39 2.10 2.09
N HIS A 158 -12.55 1.21 1.56
CA HIS A 158 -12.13 1.16 0.17
C HIS A 158 -12.17 -0.27 -0.34
N SER A 159 -12.77 -0.48 -1.50
CA SER A 159 -12.93 -1.79 -2.13
C SER A 159 -12.21 -1.82 -3.46
N ARG A 160 -11.50 -2.92 -3.75
CA ARG A 160 -10.93 -3.13 -5.07
C ARG A 160 -10.95 -4.60 -5.47
N LEU A 161 -11.30 -4.84 -6.73
CA LEU A 161 -11.22 -6.15 -7.39
C LEU A 161 -9.87 -6.22 -8.11
N HIS A 162 -8.89 -6.87 -7.49
CA HIS A 162 -7.51 -6.90 -8.00
C HIS A 162 -6.83 -8.23 -7.71
N GLY A 163 -6.09 -8.75 -8.67
CA GLY A 163 -5.32 -9.98 -8.55
C GLY A 163 -4.21 -10.05 -9.59
N SER A 164 -3.19 -10.88 -9.34
CA SER A 164 -1.99 -11.02 -10.19
C SER A 164 -2.25 -11.87 -11.44
N THR A 165 -2.98 -12.97 -11.33
CA THR A 165 -3.06 -14.02 -12.35
C THR A 165 -4.42 -14.14 -13.03
N SER A 166 -5.48 -13.57 -12.47
CA SER A 166 -6.82 -13.60 -13.05
C SER A 166 -7.62 -12.35 -12.71
N TYR A 167 -8.62 -12.06 -13.54
CA TYR A 167 -9.57 -10.99 -13.25
C TYR A 167 -10.45 -11.37 -12.06
N ARG A 168 -10.67 -10.42 -11.15
CA ARG A 168 -11.55 -10.56 -9.97
C ARG A 168 -12.94 -10.00 -10.28
N VAL A 169 -13.53 -10.42 -11.40
CA VAL A 169 -14.87 -9.98 -11.83
C VAL A 169 -15.89 -11.07 -11.52
N PRO A 170 -17.09 -10.75 -11.00
CA PRO A 170 -18.04 -11.76 -10.51
C PRO A 170 -18.38 -12.82 -11.55
N TRP A 171 -18.61 -12.43 -12.78
CA TRP A 171 -18.96 -13.35 -13.88
C TRP A 171 -17.85 -14.33 -14.31
N ALA A 172 -16.64 -14.19 -13.77
CA ALA A 172 -15.57 -15.16 -13.98
C ALA A 172 -15.62 -16.34 -12.98
N TYR A 173 -16.51 -16.30 -12.00
CA TYR A 173 -16.65 -17.30 -10.96
C TYR A 173 -17.93 -18.15 -11.14
N ASP A 174 -19.07 -17.63 -10.77
CA ASP A 174 -20.38 -18.29 -10.96
C ASP A 174 -21.52 -17.26 -10.91
N ASP A 175 -22.75 -17.73 -11.18
CA ASP A 175 -23.94 -16.87 -11.21
C ASP A 175 -24.25 -16.23 -9.85
N GLU A 176 -24.04 -16.97 -8.75
CA GLU A 176 -24.24 -16.44 -7.40
C GLU A 176 -23.24 -15.31 -7.04
N ALA A 177 -22.07 -15.30 -7.64
CA ALA A 177 -21.11 -14.21 -7.44
C ALA A 177 -21.51 -12.92 -8.16
N VAL A 178 -22.42 -12.98 -9.12
CA VAL A 178 -22.95 -11.82 -9.85
C VAL A 178 -24.07 -11.14 -9.09
N ASP A 179 -24.87 -11.90 -8.34
CA ASP A 179 -25.98 -11.43 -7.50
C ASP A 179 -25.51 -10.78 -6.22
#